data_e3f6d9f87f34f02c1656a6c596ce8940
#
_entry.id   e3f6d9f87f34f02c1656a6c596ce8940
#
_cell.length_a   1.000
_cell.length_b   1.000
_cell.length_c   1.000
_cell.angle_alpha   90.00
_cell.angle_beta   90.00
_cell.angle_gamma   90.00
#
_symmetry.space_group_name_H-M   'P 1'
#
loop_
_entity.id
_entity.type
_entity.pdbx_description
1 polymer ?
#
loop_
_entity_poly.entity_id
_entity_poly.type
_entity_poly.pdbx_seq_one_letter_code
_entity_poly.pdbx_strand_id
1 'polypeptide(L)'
;MGASNMYNVKKSIKLGIAPIGWRNDDIPEIGKENTYKQILSDAALTGFSGTEVGGCYPQDPAELNKELMLRGLEIPGQWFSSFIIRDGIASAMNAFEQHCAYLQAIHAYVAVVSEQTYSIQGIIDKCVYTEKPNFSDSEWQLLFEGLNALGKIANAHGLKLAFHHHMGTGVQTLPEVDRLMENTDPQFVHLLFDTGHIYVSDGDVMPLL
;
A
#
# COMPACT_ATOMS: atom_id res chain seq x y z
N MET A 1 24.30 -37.69 -8.11
CA MET A 1 24.08 -36.97 -6.83
C MET A 1 23.53 -35.63 -7.16
N GLY A 2 22.43 -35.40 -6.99
CA GLY A 2 21.24 -34.70 -6.64
C GLY A 2 21.36 -33.21 -6.82
N ALA A 3 20.87 -32.67 -7.96
CA ALA A 3 20.51 -31.26 -8.14
C ALA A 3 19.04 -31.05 -7.71
N SER A 4 18.73 -31.36 -6.46
CA SER A 4 17.41 -31.14 -5.89
C SER A 4 17.59 -30.47 -4.54
N ASN A 5 17.49 -29.12 -4.49
CA ASN A 5 17.05 -28.37 -3.30
C ASN A 5 17.24 -26.84 -3.39
N MET A 6 17.21 -26.25 -4.60
CA MET A 6 17.29 -24.78 -4.67
C MET A 6 15.93 -24.06 -4.79
N TYR A 7 14.81 -24.79 -4.85
CA TYR A 7 13.48 -24.20 -4.97
C TYR A 7 12.48 -24.74 -3.95
N ASN A 8 12.94 -25.00 -2.71
CA ASN A 8 12.01 -25.17 -1.62
C ASN A 8 11.59 -23.78 -1.10
N VAL A 9 10.98 -22.98 -1.94
CA VAL A 9 10.20 -21.81 -1.50
C VAL A 9 9.16 -22.41 -0.55
N LYS A 10 9.29 -22.09 0.74
CA LYS A 10 8.39 -22.58 1.77
C LYS A 10 6.97 -22.39 1.27
N LYS A 11 6.13 -23.43 1.32
CA LYS A 11 4.71 -23.44 0.91
C LYS A 11 3.84 -22.34 1.57
N SER A 12 4.44 -21.40 2.31
CA SER A 12 3.81 -20.32 3.05
C SER A 12 3.85 -18.94 2.36
N ILE A 13 4.59 -18.79 1.24
CA ILE A 13 4.66 -17.52 0.52
C ILE A 13 3.55 -17.48 -0.51
N LYS A 14 2.64 -16.52 -0.37
CA LYS A 14 1.61 -16.21 -1.35
C LYS A 14 2.10 -15.06 -2.23
N LEU A 15 1.94 -15.20 -3.54
CA LEU A 15 2.24 -14.13 -4.48
C LEU A 15 0.96 -13.42 -4.86
N GLY A 16 0.95 -12.11 -4.71
CA GLY A 16 -0.11 -11.21 -5.17
C GLY A 16 0.37 -10.30 -6.28
N ILE A 17 -0.56 -9.63 -6.96
CA ILE A 17 -0.26 -8.65 -7.99
C ILE A 17 -1.20 -7.44 -7.86
N ALA A 18 -0.68 -6.23 -8.05
CA ALA A 18 -1.51 -5.04 -8.11
C ALA A 18 -2.17 -4.91 -9.49
N PRO A 19 -3.43 -4.44 -9.58
CA PRO A 19 -4.16 -4.30 -10.84
C PRO A 19 -3.63 -3.19 -11.75
N ILE A 20 -2.75 -2.33 -11.25
CA ILE A 20 -2.22 -1.16 -11.95
C ILE A 20 -1.53 -1.51 -13.29
N GLY A 21 -1.03 -2.73 -13.45
CA GLY A 21 -0.43 -3.22 -14.69
C GLY A 21 -1.46 -3.45 -15.82
N TRP A 22 -2.74 -3.64 -15.50
CA TRP A 22 -3.83 -3.75 -16.45
C TRP A 22 -4.57 -2.44 -16.63
N ARG A 23 -4.84 -1.74 -15.53
CA ARG A 23 -5.57 -0.49 -15.50
C ARG A 23 -4.91 0.44 -14.50
N ASN A 24 -4.40 1.56 -14.99
CA ASN A 24 -3.67 2.51 -14.18
C ASN A 24 -4.62 3.49 -13.48
N ASP A 25 -4.60 3.52 -12.16
CA ASP A 25 -5.46 4.41 -11.37
C ASP A 25 -4.88 5.85 -11.31
N ASP A 26 -3.55 6.02 -11.47
CA ASP A 26 -2.89 7.33 -11.51
C ASP A 26 -2.99 8.00 -12.89
N ILE A 27 -3.04 7.18 -13.95
CA ILE A 27 -3.19 7.64 -15.35
C ILE A 27 -4.38 6.89 -15.96
N PRO A 28 -5.63 7.35 -15.71
CA PRO A 28 -6.86 6.60 -16.03
C PRO A 28 -7.06 6.27 -17.53
N GLU A 29 -6.31 6.93 -18.42
CA GLU A 29 -6.37 6.65 -19.86
C GLU A 29 -5.69 5.33 -20.24
N ILE A 30 -4.77 4.83 -19.39
CA ILE A 30 -4.03 3.61 -19.63
C ILE A 30 -4.83 2.42 -19.12
N GLY A 31 -5.23 1.54 -20.05
CA GLY A 31 -5.91 0.28 -19.75
C GLY A 31 -7.37 0.44 -19.31
N LYS A 32 -8.01 1.58 -19.57
CA LYS A 32 -9.42 1.84 -19.19
C LYS A 32 -10.42 0.84 -19.74
N GLU A 33 -10.07 0.18 -20.83
CA GLU A 33 -10.85 -0.88 -21.47
C GLU A 33 -10.87 -2.19 -20.68
N ASN A 34 -9.89 -2.40 -19.80
CA ASN A 34 -9.79 -3.62 -18.99
C ASN A 34 -10.83 -3.58 -17.86
N THR A 35 -11.65 -4.61 -17.82
CA THR A 35 -12.65 -4.77 -16.76
C THR A 35 -12.05 -5.46 -15.53
N TYR A 36 -12.59 -5.19 -14.33
CA TYR A 36 -12.16 -5.88 -13.12
C TYR A 36 -12.28 -7.41 -13.23
N LYS A 37 -13.29 -7.92 -13.96
CA LYS A 37 -13.46 -9.37 -14.15
C LYS A 37 -12.34 -9.97 -14.99
N GLN A 38 -11.86 -9.25 -15.99
CA GLN A 38 -10.70 -9.66 -16.76
C GLN A 38 -9.45 -9.66 -15.90
N ILE A 39 -9.17 -8.56 -15.18
CA ILE A 39 -8.01 -8.42 -14.30
C ILE A 39 -7.95 -9.57 -13.29
N LEU A 40 -9.06 -9.85 -12.59
CA LEU A 40 -9.15 -10.96 -11.64
C LEU A 40 -8.92 -12.31 -12.31
N SER A 41 -9.45 -12.52 -13.52
CA SER A 41 -9.28 -13.78 -14.25
C SER A 41 -7.83 -13.97 -14.69
N ASP A 42 -7.19 -12.93 -15.21
CA ASP A 42 -5.80 -12.98 -15.66
C ASP A 42 -4.86 -13.23 -14.45
N ALA A 43 -5.10 -12.57 -13.33
CA ALA A 43 -4.34 -12.79 -12.09
C ALA A 43 -4.44 -14.28 -11.62
N ALA A 44 -5.64 -14.83 -11.62
CA ALA A 44 -5.85 -16.24 -11.25
C ALA A 44 -5.19 -17.22 -12.24
N LEU A 45 -5.34 -16.98 -13.54
CA LEU A 45 -4.78 -17.84 -14.60
C LEU A 45 -3.25 -17.84 -14.62
N THR A 46 -2.62 -16.73 -14.21
CA THR A 46 -1.16 -16.62 -14.09
C THR A 46 -0.61 -17.18 -12.79
N GLY A 47 -1.47 -17.67 -11.89
CA GLY A 47 -1.09 -18.39 -10.68
C GLY A 47 -0.86 -17.49 -9.46
N PHE A 48 -1.28 -16.22 -9.48
CA PHE A 48 -1.29 -15.39 -8.29
C PHE A 48 -2.35 -15.85 -7.28
N SER A 49 -2.04 -15.72 -6.01
CA SER A 49 -2.95 -16.08 -4.91
C SER A 49 -3.88 -14.93 -4.52
N GLY A 50 -3.57 -13.72 -4.95
CA GLY A 50 -4.35 -12.54 -4.59
C GLY A 50 -4.01 -11.32 -5.43
N THR A 51 -4.80 -10.28 -5.23
CA THR A 51 -4.62 -8.99 -5.87
C THR A 51 -4.95 -7.86 -4.88
N GLU A 52 -4.32 -6.72 -5.04
CA GLU A 52 -4.74 -5.50 -4.36
C GLU A 52 -6.07 -4.99 -4.94
N VAL A 53 -6.83 -4.21 -4.18
CA VAL A 53 -8.08 -3.61 -4.69
C VAL A 53 -7.74 -2.48 -5.66
N GLY A 54 -8.19 -2.61 -6.90
CA GLY A 54 -8.09 -1.55 -7.90
C GLY A 54 -9.30 -0.62 -7.91
N GLY A 55 -9.13 0.60 -8.41
CA GLY A 55 -10.18 1.62 -8.46
C GLY A 55 -11.41 1.22 -9.28
N CYS A 56 -11.29 0.25 -10.19
CA CYS A 56 -12.42 -0.25 -10.99
C CYS A 56 -13.15 -1.45 -10.35
N TYR A 57 -12.72 -1.93 -9.17
CA TYR A 57 -13.33 -3.10 -8.53
C TYR A 57 -14.68 -2.72 -7.88
N PRO A 58 -15.59 -3.71 -7.70
CA PRO A 58 -16.84 -3.46 -7.00
C PRO A 58 -16.64 -2.86 -5.61
N GLN A 59 -17.41 -1.82 -5.30
CA GLN A 59 -17.40 -1.20 -3.97
C GLN A 59 -18.27 -1.97 -2.96
N ASP A 60 -19.18 -2.80 -3.45
CA ASP A 60 -19.94 -3.72 -2.60
C ASP A 60 -19.08 -4.91 -2.18
N PRO A 61 -18.78 -5.08 -0.88
CA PRO A 61 -17.98 -6.20 -0.40
C PRO A 61 -18.54 -7.57 -0.77
N ALA A 62 -19.86 -7.73 -0.82
CA ALA A 62 -20.48 -9.00 -1.16
C ALA A 62 -20.25 -9.38 -2.62
N GLU A 63 -20.32 -8.40 -3.53
CA GLU A 63 -20.03 -8.60 -4.96
C GLU A 63 -18.54 -8.93 -5.15
N LEU A 64 -17.63 -8.15 -4.53
CA LEU A 64 -16.20 -8.38 -4.66
C LEU A 64 -15.81 -9.77 -4.11
N ASN A 65 -16.26 -10.12 -2.91
CA ASN A 65 -15.98 -11.43 -2.30
C ASN A 65 -16.46 -12.60 -3.18
N LYS A 66 -17.63 -12.47 -3.81
CA LYS A 66 -18.14 -13.46 -4.76
C LYS A 66 -17.20 -13.64 -5.97
N GLU A 67 -16.74 -12.54 -6.56
CA GLU A 67 -15.87 -12.58 -7.73
C GLU A 67 -14.47 -13.13 -7.41
N LEU A 68 -13.95 -12.83 -6.20
CA LEU A 68 -12.69 -13.40 -5.69
C LEU A 68 -12.82 -14.90 -5.43
N MET A 69 -13.87 -15.32 -4.74
CA MET A 69 -14.13 -16.73 -4.44
C MET A 69 -14.24 -17.60 -5.71
N LEU A 70 -14.89 -17.10 -6.76
CA LEU A 70 -15.01 -17.79 -8.04
C LEU A 70 -13.66 -18.09 -8.71
N ARG A 71 -12.61 -17.33 -8.32
CA ARG A 71 -11.27 -17.44 -8.92
C ARG A 71 -10.20 -17.94 -7.95
N GLY A 72 -10.58 -18.19 -6.70
CA GLY A 72 -9.63 -18.60 -5.65
C GLY A 72 -8.62 -17.51 -5.29
N LEU A 73 -8.99 -16.24 -5.43
CA LEU A 73 -8.16 -15.10 -5.11
C LEU A 73 -8.51 -14.53 -3.73
N GLU A 74 -7.53 -13.90 -3.09
CA GLU A 74 -7.67 -13.13 -1.85
C GLU A 74 -7.28 -11.66 -2.08
N ILE A 75 -7.76 -10.77 -1.22
CA ILE A 75 -7.27 -9.38 -1.13
C ILE A 75 -6.35 -9.30 0.09
N PRO A 76 -5.04 -9.10 -0.07
CA PRO A 76 -4.15 -8.86 1.07
C PRO A 76 -4.40 -7.49 1.70
N GLY A 77 -4.68 -6.47 0.89
CA GLY A 77 -4.89 -5.11 1.36
C GLY A 77 -5.31 -4.15 0.26
N GLN A 78 -5.44 -2.88 0.66
CA GLN A 78 -5.73 -1.79 -0.24
C GLN A 78 -5.01 -0.53 0.21
N TRP A 79 -4.65 0.30 -0.76
CA TRP A 79 -4.09 1.64 -0.60
C TRP A 79 -5.07 2.58 0.12
N PHE A 80 -4.51 3.36 1.05
CA PHE A 80 -5.17 4.49 1.71
C PHE A 80 -4.27 5.72 1.62
N SER A 81 -4.72 6.76 0.92
CA SER A 81 -4.07 8.07 0.91
C SER A 81 -4.39 8.79 2.21
N SER A 82 -3.41 8.93 3.09
CA SER A 82 -3.54 9.76 4.28
C SER A 82 -3.16 11.20 3.98
N PHE A 83 -3.81 12.12 4.69
CA PHE A 83 -3.54 13.55 4.64
C PHE A 83 -3.46 14.10 6.07
N ILE A 84 -2.74 13.39 6.93
CA ILE A 84 -2.58 13.72 8.35
C ILE A 84 -2.07 15.14 8.53
N ILE A 85 -1.06 15.52 7.75
CA ILE A 85 -0.42 16.83 7.85
C ILE A 85 -1.36 17.95 7.39
N ARG A 86 -2.10 17.75 6.30
CA ARG A 86 -3.00 18.75 5.73
C ARG A 86 -4.31 18.90 6.52
N ASP A 87 -4.94 17.77 6.85
CA ASP A 87 -6.32 17.72 7.34
C ASP A 87 -6.42 17.45 8.84
N GLY A 88 -5.31 17.09 9.47
CA GLY A 88 -5.21 16.77 10.89
C GLY A 88 -5.58 15.31 11.21
N ILE A 89 -5.11 14.86 12.38
CA ILE A 89 -5.24 13.45 12.84
C ILE A 89 -6.71 13.01 12.93
N ALA A 90 -7.60 13.87 13.48
CA ALA A 90 -9.01 13.51 13.66
C ALA A 90 -9.73 13.24 12.33
N SER A 91 -9.44 14.02 11.29
CA SER A 91 -9.99 13.82 9.95
C SER A 91 -9.48 12.53 9.34
N ALA A 92 -8.16 12.28 9.43
CA ALA A 92 -7.54 11.06 8.93
C ALA A 92 -8.11 9.81 9.64
N MET A 93 -8.29 9.85 10.96
CA MET A 93 -8.89 8.76 11.73
C MET A 93 -10.30 8.43 11.26
N ASN A 94 -11.16 9.44 11.05
CA ASN A 94 -12.53 9.21 10.59
C ASN A 94 -12.60 8.54 9.21
N ALA A 95 -11.76 9.00 8.28
CA ALA A 95 -11.69 8.39 6.94
C ALA A 95 -11.11 6.96 7.00
N PHE A 96 -10.09 6.77 7.82
CA PHE A 96 -9.42 5.48 7.95
C PHE A 96 -10.28 4.41 8.64
N GLU A 97 -11.13 4.82 9.60
CA GLU A 97 -12.12 3.91 10.24
C GLU A 97 -13.05 3.29 9.19
N GLN A 98 -13.56 4.09 8.26
CA GLN A 98 -14.42 3.61 7.17
C GLN A 98 -13.65 2.68 6.22
N HIS A 99 -12.40 3.01 5.92
CA HIS A 99 -11.52 2.17 5.10
C HIS A 99 -11.24 0.82 5.77
N CYS A 100 -10.93 0.80 7.07
CA CYS A 100 -10.73 -0.45 7.83
C CYS A 100 -12.00 -1.30 7.89
N ALA A 101 -13.17 -0.69 8.06
CA ALA A 101 -14.43 -1.42 8.02
C ALA A 101 -14.69 -2.09 6.66
N TYR A 102 -14.36 -1.40 5.56
CA TYR A 102 -14.43 -1.98 4.22
C TYR A 102 -13.43 -3.13 4.06
N LEU A 103 -12.16 -2.94 4.45
CA LEU A 103 -11.14 -3.98 4.39
C LEU A 103 -11.53 -5.23 5.18
N GLN A 104 -12.10 -5.05 6.37
CA GLN A 104 -12.60 -6.16 7.19
C GLN A 104 -13.74 -6.91 6.46
N ALA A 105 -14.66 -6.19 5.81
CA ALA A 105 -15.77 -6.79 5.07
C ALA A 105 -15.34 -7.60 3.83
N ILE A 106 -14.19 -7.25 3.24
CA ILE A 106 -13.59 -8.01 2.12
C ILE A 106 -12.52 -9.01 2.56
N HIS A 107 -12.40 -9.25 3.88
CA HIS A 107 -11.46 -10.19 4.48
C HIS A 107 -9.97 -9.87 4.20
N ALA A 108 -9.63 -8.62 3.95
CA ALA A 108 -8.25 -8.17 3.88
C ALA A 108 -7.58 -8.19 5.27
N TYR A 109 -6.25 -8.12 5.30
CA TYR A 109 -5.48 -8.16 6.55
C TYR A 109 -4.45 -7.04 6.68
N VAL A 110 -4.26 -6.22 5.64
CA VAL A 110 -3.35 -5.08 5.63
C VAL A 110 -4.05 -3.82 5.10
N ALA A 111 -3.93 -2.72 5.83
CA ALA A 111 -4.19 -1.38 5.31
C ALA A 111 -2.85 -0.77 4.86
N VAL A 112 -2.68 -0.54 3.57
CA VAL A 112 -1.48 0.08 2.98
C VAL A 112 -1.66 1.58 3.04
N VAL A 113 -0.86 2.28 3.84
CA VAL A 113 -1.02 3.72 4.11
C VAL A 113 0.17 4.49 3.57
N SER A 114 -0.10 5.55 2.81
CA SER A 114 0.92 6.52 2.38
C SER A 114 0.46 7.94 2.69
N GLU A 115 1.36 8.77 3.20
CA GLU A 115 1.07 10.19 3.48
C GLU A 115 1.20 11.01 2.18
N GLN A 116 0.09 11.57 1.73
CA GLN A 116 -0.03 12.21 0.41
C GLN A 116 -0.08 13.74 0.47
N THR A 117 0.07 14.33 1.66
CA THR A 117 0.14 15.80 1.78
C THR A 117 1.31 16.34 0.95
N TYR A 118 1.01 17.30 0.09
CA TYR A 118 1.94 17.92 -0.86
C TYR A 118 2.59 16.96 -1.89
N SER A 119 2.10 15.73 -2.00
CA SER A 119 2.64 14.75 -2.95
C SER A 119 2.65 15.29 -4.38
N ILE A 120 3.73 15.01 -5.09
CA ILE A 120 3.86 15.26 -6.53
C ILE A 120 3.75 13.97 -7.36
N GLN A 121 3.29 12.87 -6.73
CA GLN A 121 3.02 11.61 -7.41
C GLN A 121 2.06 11.84 -8.59
N GLY A 122 2.39 11.28 -9.75
CA GLY A 122 1.57 11.44 -10.96
C GLY A 122 1.70 12.80 -11.66
N ILE A 123 2.45 13.77 -11.13
CA ILE A 123 2.67 15.07 -11.80
C ILE A 123 3.88 14.95 -12.74
N ILE A 124 3.62 14.75 -14.03
CA ILE A 124 4.64 14.40 -15.05
C ILE A 124 5.75 15.46 -15.15
N ASP A 125 5.41 16.74 -15.00
CA ASP A 125 6.36 17.85 -15.14
C ASP A 125 7.23 18.11 -13.89
N LYS A 126 7.05 17.31 -12.84
CA LYS A 126 7.77 17.44 -11.57
C LYS A 126 8.85 16.37 -11.41
N CYS A 127 10.04 16.82 -10.97
CA CYS A 127 11.14 15.92 -10.67
C CYS A 127 11.05 15.41 -9.22
N VAL A 128 10.75 14.13 -9.03
CA VAL A 128 10.62 13.51 -7.71
C VAL A 128 11.91 13.52 -6.87
N TYR A 129 13.07 13.73 -7.49
CA TYR A 129 14.34 13.82 -6.77
C TYR A 129 14.61 15.20 -6.16
N THR A 130 14.12 16.27 -6.78
CA THR A 130 14.47 17.65 -6.42
C THR A 130 13.27 18.49 -5.97
N GLU A 131 12.03 18.08 -6.31
CA GLU A 131 10.82 18.84 -6.06
C GLU A 131 9.84 18.13 -5.13
N LYS A 132 10.18 16.94 -4.59
CA LYS A 132 9.35 16.26 -3.61
C LYS A 132 9.16 17.13 -2.35
N PRO A 133 8.06 16.98 -1.61
CA PRO A 133 7.89 17.69 -0.35
C PRO A 133 8.93 17.28 0.70
N ASN A 134 9.32 18.26 1.53
CA ASN A 134 10.15 18.03 2.70
C ASN A 134 9.37 18.51 3.92
N PHE A 135 9.12 17.63 4.87
CA PHE A 135 8.37 17.96 6.08
C PHE A 135 9.23 18.70 7.11
N SER A 136 8.68 19.72 7.71
CA SER A 136 9.23 20.37 8.91
C SER A 136 9.17 19.41 10.12
N ASP A 137 9.92 19.71 11.18
CA ASP A 137 9.92 18.86 12.38
C ASP A 137 8.53 18.77 13.03
N SER A 138 7.73 19.84 12.95
CA SER A 138 6.35 19.82 13.45
C SER A 138 5.43 18.94 12.59
N GLU A 139 5.61 18.90 11.27
CA GLU A 139 4.86 18.03 10.39
C GLU A 139 5.27 16.55 10.59
N TRP A 140 6.55 16.28 10.79
CA TRP A 140 7.03 14.94 11.16
C TRP A 140 6.40 14.45 12.47
N GLN A 141 6.37 15.31 13.50
CA GLN A 141 5.74 14.96 14.78
C GLN A 141 4.26 14.64 14.61
N LEU A 142 3.54 15.46 13.84
CA LEU A 142 2.13 15.22 13.53
C LEU A 142 1.91 13.90 12.78
N LEU A 143 2.81 13.57 11.84
CA LEU A 143 2.77 12.31 11.08
C LEU A 143 2.97 11.09 12.00
N PHE A 144 3.95 11.13 12.91
CA PHE A 144 4.20 10.03 13.85
C PHE A 144 3.00 9.77 14.76
N GLU A 145 2.45 10.84 15.35
CA GLU A 145 1.26 10.74 16.21
C GLU A 145 0.05 10.20 15.44
N GLY A 146 -0.15 10.71 14.22
CA GLY A 146 -1.25 10.30 13.35
C GLY A 146 -1.15 8.84 12.94
N LEU A 147 0.01 8.38 12.48
CA LEU A 147 0.21 6.99 12.09
C LEU A 147 0.02 6.02 13.27
N ASN A 148 0.51 6.38 14.46
CA ASN A 148 0.24 5.59 15.66
C ASN A 148 -1.26 5.49 15.99
N ALA A 149 -2.01 6.59 15.77
CA ALA A 149 -3.46 6.58 15.94
C ALA A 149 -4.17 5.71 14.90
N LEU A 150 -3.80 5.83 13.61
CA LEU A 150 -4.32 4.98 12.54
C LEU A 150 -3.98 3.51 12.78
N GLY A 151 -2.76 3.19 13.19
CA GLY A 151 -2.35 1.82 13.46
C GLY A 151 -3.16 1.15 14.58
N LYS A 152 -3.56 1.91 15.60
CA LYS A 152 -4.48 1.41 16.64
C LYS A 152 -5.87 1.10 16.08
N ILE A 153 -6.38 1.91 15.15
CA ILE A 153 -7.65 1.66 14.45
C ILE A 153 -7.53 0.37 13.62
N ALA A 154 -6.48 0.24 12.80
CA ALA A 154 -6.25 -0.98 12.02
C ALA A 154 -6.24 -2.23 12.93
N ASN A 155 -5.51 -2.17 14.04
CA ASN A 155 -5.44 -3.28 14.99
C ASN A 155 -6.81 -3.63 15.61
N ALA A 156 -7.65 -2.64 15.89
CA ALA A 156 -9.02 -2.87 16.40
C ALA A 156 -9.91 -3.60 15.39
N HIS A 157 -9.67 -3.43 14.09
CA HIS A 157 -10.32 -4.17 13.00
C HIS A 157 -9.65 -5.50 12.64
N GLY A 158 -8.61 -5.92 13.37
CA GLY A 158 -7.84 -7.14 13.07
C GLY A 158 -6.92 -7.00 11.86
N LEU A 159 -6.61 -5.77 11.46
CA LEU A 159 -5.72 -5.43 10.35
C LEU A 159 -4.34 -4.99 10.86
N LYS A 160 -3.35 -5.03 9.97
CA LYS A 160 -2.07 -4.36 10.18
C LYS A 160 -2.01 -3.10 9.33
N LEU A 161 -1.51 -1.99 9.88
CA LEU A 161 -1.12 -0.84 9.09
C LEU A 161 0.29 -1.08 8.57
N ALA A 162 0.48 -1.04 7.25
CA ALA A 162 1.78 -1.05 6.60
C ALA A 162 2.00 0.30 5.90
N PHE A 163 2.97 1.07 6.38
CA PHE A 163 3.29 2.35 5.76
C PHE A 163 4.07 2.12 4.47
N HIS A 164 3.58 2.72 3.39
CA HIS A 164 4.19 2.67 2.07
C HIS A 164 4.89 4.00 1.78
N HIS A 165 6.22 4.01 1.91
CA HIS A 165 7.04 5.09 1.39
C HIS A 165 6.93 5.13 -0.13
N HIS A 166 6.84 6.33 -0.71
CA HIS A 166 6.54 6.44 -2.13
C HIS A 166 7.28 7.59 -2.80
N MET A 167 7.63 7.39 -4.09
CA MET A 167 8.23 8.44 -4.90
C MET A 167 7.33 9.67 -4.98
N GLY A 168 7.92 10.86 -4.81
CA GLY A 168 7.21 12.13 -4.87
C GLY A 168 6.45 12.51 -3.60
N THR A 169 6.59 11.75 -2.51
CA THR A 169 6.00 12.06 -1.19
C THR A 169 7.04 12.59 -0.20
N GLY A 170 6.60 13.02 0.97
CA GLY A 170 7.50 13.48 2.04
C GLY A 170 8.30 12.36 2.71
N VAL A 171 7.92 11.09 2.49
CA VAL A 171 8.67 9.91 2.95
C VAL A 171 9.02 9.07 1.72
N GLN A 172 10.21 9.28 1.19
CA GLN A 172 10.68 8.67 -0.05
C GLN A 172 12.01 7.94 0.12
N THR A 173 12.97 8.56 0.80
CA THR A 173 14.36 8.10 0.92
C THR A 173 14.60 7.23 2.16
N LEU A 174 15.69 6.45 2.15
CA LEU A 174 16.09 5.63 3.30
C LEU A 174 16.14 6.42 4.61
N PRO A 175 16.81 7.59 4.71
CA PRO A 175 16.83 8.37 5.96
C PRO A 175 15.43 8.81 6.42
N GLU A 176 14.50 9.05 5.49
CA GLU A 176 13.13 9.43 5.83
C GLU A 176 12.32 8.23 6.34
N VAL A 177 12.54 7.05 5.74
CA VAL A 177 11.95 5.80 6.21
C VAL A 177 12.46 5.45 7.60
N ASP A 178 13.78 5.52 7.83
CA ASP A 178 14.40 5.29 9.14
C ASP A 178 13.82 6.25 10.18
N ARG A 179 13.77 7.55 9.86
CA ARG A 179 13.17 8.57 10.73
C ARG A 179 11.72 8.22 11.11
N LEU A 180 10.93 7.76 10.15
CA LEU A 180 9.55 7.37 10.40
C LEU A 180 9.47 6.16 11.32
N MET A 181 10.19 5.10 10.99
CA MET A 181 10.13 3.85 11.74
C MET A 181 10.69 3.96 13.16
N GLU A 182 11.74 4.75 13.36
CA GLU A 182 12.32 5.01 14.69
C GLU A 182 11.39 5.81 15.62
N ASN A 183 10.47 6.62 15.07
CA ASN A 183 9.60 7.52 15.84
C ASN A 183 8.12 7.08 15.84
N THR A 184 7.80 5.91 15.30
CA THR A 184 6.46 5.31 15.39
C THR A 184 6.48 4.05 16.26
N ASP A 185 5.30 3.64 16.75
CA ASP A 185 5.17 2.45 17.59
C ASP A 185 5.18 1.17 16.73
N PRO A 186 6.20 0.30 16.86
CA PRO A 186 6.32 -0.91 16.05
C PRO A 186 5.22 -1.95 16.31
N GLN A 187 4.39 -1.78 17.34
CA GLN A 187 3.21 -2.61 17.55
C GLN A 187 2.08 -2.28 16.59
N PHE A 188 2.03 -1.04 16.10
CA PHE A 188 0.92 -0.51 15.31
C PHE A 188 1.31 -0.09 13.90
N VAL A 189 2.55 0.35 13.70
CA VAL A 189 3.05 0.84 12.40
C VAL A 189 4.12 -0.11 11.89
N HIS A 190 3.86 -0.72 10.75
CA HIS A 190 4.79 -1.60 10.07
C HIS A 190 5.21 -0.97 8.73
N LEU A 191 6.36 -1.36 8.20
CA LEU A 191 6.81 -0.92 6.90
C LEU A 191 6.31 -1.88 5.80
N LEU A 192 5.75 -1.33 4.72
CA LEU A 192 5.66 -2.01 3.45
C LEU A 192 7.02 -1.84 2.76
N PHE A 193 7.74 -2.94 2.61
CA PHE A 193 9.07 -2.95 2.02
C PHE A 193 8.98 -2.90 0.50
N ASP A 194 8.91 -1.69 -0.07
CA ASP A 194 8.93 -1.48 -1.52
C ASP A 194 10.36 -1.34 -2.04
N THR A 195 10.85 -2.42 -2.65
CA THR A 195 12.21 -2.46 -3.20
C THR A 195 12.37 -1.57 -4.43
N GLY A 196 11.30 -1.34 -5.20
CA GLY A 196 11.33 -0.51 -6.40
C GLY A 196 11.55 0.96 -6.06
N HIS A 197 10.76 1.49 -5.13
CA HIS A 197 10.86 2.89 -4.71
C HIS A 197 12.21 3.20 -4.05
N ILE A 198 12.70 2.33 -3.17
CA ILE A 198 14.02 2.52 -2.54
C ILE A 198 15.15 2.39 -3.55
N TYR A 199 15.10 1.43 -4.46
CA TYR A 199 16.12 1.32 -5.49
C TYR A 199 16.21 2.58 -6.36
N VAL A 200 15.08 3.15 -6.71
CA VAL A 200 15.03 4.39 -7.50
C VAL A 200 15.52 5.59 -6.69
N SER A 201 15.18 5.71 -5.40
CA SER A 201 15.56 6.87 -4.58
C SER A 201 17.01 6.81 -4.09
N ASP A 202 17.51 5.66 -3.69
CA ASP A 202 18.78 5.50 -2.96
C ASP A 202 19.76 4.52 -3.62
N GLY A 203 19.31 3.74 -4.62
CA GLY A 203 20.15 2.82 -5.40
C GLY A 203 20.47 1.49 -4.72
N ASP A 204 20.20 1.33 -3.43
CA ASP A 204 20.42 0.09 -2.67
C ASP A 204 19.25 -0.19 -1.72
N VAL A 205 18.73 -1.40 -1.77
CA VAL A 205 17.61 -1.85 -0.93
C VAL A 205 18.07 -2.59 0.33
N MET A 206 19.31 -3.03 0.37
CA MET A 206 19.83 -3.86 1.47
C MET A 206 19.81 -3.19 2.84
N PRO A 207 20.01 -1.86 2.97
CA PRO A 207 19.95 -1.20 4.28
C PRO A 207 18.57 -1.29 4.98
N LEU A 208 17.48 -1.57 4.22
CA LEU A 208 16.13 -1.74 4.79
C LEU A 208 15.84 -3.15 5.32
N LEU A 209 16.73 -4.12 5.10
CA LEU A 209 16.60 -5.49 5.59
C LEU A 209 17.26 -5.67 6.95
#